data_f50a48f8b7b2c6810142abc2ebadb112
#
_entry.id   f50a48f8b7b2c6810142abc2ebadb112
#
_cell.length_a   1.000
_cell.length_b   1.000
_cell.length_c   1.000
_cell.angle_alpha   90.00
_cell.angle_beta   90.00
_cell.angle_gamma   90.00
#
_symmetry.space_group_name_H-M   'P 1'
#
loop_
_entity.id
_entity.type
_entity.pdbx_description
1 polymer ?
#
loop_
_entity_poly.entity_id
_entity_poly.type
_entity_poly.pdbx_seq_one_letter_code
_entity_poly.pdbx_strand_id
1 'polypeptide(L)'
;AVGVGGAIVRMGNLFNSEIFGTATTLPWGFEFVRSAKWVHEFAPAAVHPTQIYEALCYLVTFGILCWLYYGRDMARRRPGVLFGIGLIGVFLTRFFIEFIKTEQEAFEVGWTLDMGQWLSIPFILLGFFMIWRGLSRPALTPAQFPAQSRQAAHPTPKKRKK
;
A
#
# COMPACT_ATOMS: atom_id res chain seq x y z
N ALA A 1 4.61 2.41 -8.86
CA ALA A 1 4.21 3.82 -8.78
C ALA A 1 3.19 4.07 -7.66
N VAL A 2 2.11 3.28 -7.56
CA VAL A 2 1.02 3.50 -6.58
C VAL A 2 1.53 3.49 -5.13
N GLY A 3 2.41 2.56 -4.74
CA GLY A 3 2.95 2.49 -3.38
C GLY A 3 3.75 3.73 -2.98
N VAL A 4 4.59 4.23 -3.90
CA VAL A 4 5.36 5.46 -3.66
C VAL A 4 4.45 6.69 -3.64
N GLY A 5 3.52 6.79 -4.59
CA GLY A 5 2.54 7.87 -4.63
C GLY A 5 1.69 7.91 -3.35
N GLY A 6 1.21 6.75 -2.90
CA GLY A 6 0.48 6.63 -1.63
C GLY A 6 1.30 7.10 -0.42
N ALA A 7 2.58 6.71 -0.35
CA ALA A 7 3.47 7.14 0.73
C ALA A 7 3.67 8.67 0.73
N ILE A 8 3.86 9.28 -0.45
CA ILE A 8 4.01 10.74 -0.58
C ILE A 8 2.73 11.47 -0.13
N VAL A 9 1.55 10.98 -0.51
CA VAL A 9 0.26 11.54 -0.06
C VAL A 9 0.17 11.48 1.46
N ARG A 10 0.54 10.36 2.10
CA ARG A 10 0.52 10.25 3.57
C ARG A 10 1.50 11.20 4.25
N MET A 11 2.66 11.43 3.66
CA MET A 11 3.57 12.47 4.16
C MET A 11 2.98 13.87 4.02
N GLY A 12 2.25 14.17 2.95
CA GLY A 12 1.48 15.41 2.81
C GLY A 12 0.47 15.60 3.94
N ASN A 13 -0.32 14.55 4.25
CA ASN A 13 -1.28 14.57 5.36
C ASN A 13 -0.60 14.81 6.72
N LEU A 14 0.61 14.26 6.93
CA LEU A 14 1.40 14.51 8.14
C LEU A 14 1.75 16.01 8.27
N PHE A 15 2.25 16.63 7.21
CA PHE A 15 2.58 18.06 7.20
C PHE A 15 1.36 18.95 7.35
N ASN A 16 0.21 18.52 6.83
CA ASN A 16 -1.07 19.22 7.01
C ASN A 16 -1.70 19.00 8.39
N SER A 17 -1.12 18.13 9.24
CA SER A 17 -1.65 17.79 10.56
C SER A 17 -3.07 17.20 10.50
N GLU A 18 -3.34 16.32 9.55
CA GLU A 18 -4.63 15.70 9.33
C GLU A 18 -4.54 14.15 9.28
N ILE A 19 -5.66 13.47 9.57
CA ILE A 19 -5.76 11.99 9.48
C ILE A 19 -4.77 11.29 10.44
N PHE A 20 -4.67 11.75 11.67
CA PHE A 20 -3.88 11.12 12.72
C PHE A 20 -4.69 10.08 13.50
N GLY A 21 -4.03 9.33 14.38
CA GLY A 21 -4.63 8.28 15.19
C GLY A 21 -5.09 8.74 16.57
N THR A 22 -5.50 7.78 17.38
CA THR A 22 -5.91 7.96 18.77
C THR A 22 -4.75 8.37 19.68
N ALA A 23 -5.06 8.85 20.91
CA ALA A 23 -4.06 9.22 21.91
C ALA A 23 -3.12 8.05 22.23
N THR A 24 -1.84 8.37 22.44
CA THR A 24 -0.82 7.37 22.75
C THR A 24 0.19 7.90 23.77
N THR A 25 0.77 6.98 24.54
CA THR A 25 1.88 7.24 25.45
C THR A 25 3.23 6.78 24.87
N LEU A 26 3.25 6.32 23.63
CA LEU A 26 4.46 5.84 22.97
C LEU A 26 5.46 6.98 22.72
N PRO A 27 6.78 6.72 22.82
CA PRO A 27 7.82 7.77 22.73
C PRO A 27 7.92 8.42 21.33
N TRP A 28 7.26 7.85 20.31
CA TRP A 28 7.18 8.40 18.96
C TRP A 28 5.79 8.98 18.62
N GLY A 29 4.96 9.26 19.62
CA GLY A 29 3.71 9.99 19.45
C GLY A 29 3.97 11.42 18.98
N PHE A 30 3.06 11.98 18.20
CA PHE A 30 3.13 13.33 17.66
C PHE A 30 2.07 14.25 18.27
N GLU A 31 2.42 15.51 18.47
CA GLU A 31 1.52 16.58 18.85
C GLU A 31 1.20 17.43 17.61
N PHE A 32 -0.03 17.35 17.14
CA PHE A 32 -0.46 18.06 15.93
C PHE A 32 -1.01 19.44 16.24
N VAL A 33 -0.18 20.32 16.75
CA VAL A 33 -0.54 21.68 17.22
C VAL A 33 -1.24 22.57 16.18
N ARG A 34 -1.14 22.23 14.90
CA ARG A 34 -1.84 22.93 13.81
C ARG A 34 -3.25 22.43 13.58
N SER A 35 -3.62 21.27 14.12
CA SER A 35 -4.93 20.67 13.95
C SER A 35 -5.89 21.18 15.01
N ALA A 36 -6.99 21.83 14.58
CA ALA A 36 -8.05 22.22 15.49
C ALA A 36 -8.65 21.01 16.23
N LYS A 37 -8.82 19.88 15.53
CA LYS A 37 -9.29 18.62 16.12
C LYS A 37 -8.37 18.14 17.23
N TRP A 38 -7.05 18.14 17.02
CA TRP A 38 -6.10 17.72 18.05
C TRP A 38 -6.14 18.67 19.26
N VAL A 39 -6.16 19.98 19.03
CA VAL A 39 -6.20 21.00 20.12
C VAL A 39 -7.44 20.85 20.98
N HIS A 40 -8.59 20.53 20.39
CA HIS A 40 -9.85 20.43 21.13
C HIS A 40 -10.07 19.07 21.80
N GLU A 41 -9.63 17.98 21.19
CA GLU A 41 -9.97 16.62 21.63
C GLU A 41 -8.83 15.91 22.35
N PHE A 42 -7.56 16.22 22.04
CA PHE A 42 -6.41 15.44 22.48
C PHE A 42 -5.38 16.21 23.28
N ALA A 43 -5.24 17.52 23.10
CA ALA A 43 -4.20 18.30 23.75
C ALA A 43 -4.26 18.20 25.28
N PRO A 44 -3.11 18.00 25.99
CA PRO A 44 -1.74 17.95 25.47
C PRO A 44 -1.24 16.54 25.11
N ALA A 45 -2.12 15.55 24.96
CA ALA A 45 -1.71 14.17 24.71
C ALA A 45 -1.15 13.99 23.28
N ALA A 46 -0.05 13.25 23.18
CA ALA A 46 0.46 12.80 21.87
C ALA A 46 -0.49 11.78 21.24
N VAL A 47 -0.52 11.72 19.92
CA VAL A 47 -1.36 10.79 19.14
C VAL A 47 -0.52 9.97 18.18
N HIS A 48 -1.07 8.82 17.73
CA HIS A 48 -0.40 7.97 16.76
C HIS A 48 -0.22 8.67 15.40
N PRO A 49 1.01 8.77 14.87
CA PRO A 49 1.25 9.28 13.52
C PRO A 49 0.91 8.21 12.47
N THR A 50 -0.36 7.91 12.30
CA THR A 50 -0.84 6.85 11.41
C THR A 50 -0.41 7.06 9.95
N GLN A 51 -0.19 8.32 9.54
CA GLN A 51 0.33 8.69 8.24
C GLN A 51 1.72 8.07 7.99
N ILE A 52 2.60 8.08 9.00
CA ILE A 52 3.95 7.48 8.92
C ILE A 52 3.82 5.96 8.82
N TYR A 53 2.95 5.35 9.61
CA TYR A 53 2.73 3.90 9.58
C TYR A 53 2.25 3.44 8.21
N GLU A 54 1.25 4.13 7.64
CA GLU A 54 0.76 3.83 6.29
C GLU A 54 1.85 4.04 5.23
N ALA A 55 2.59 5.15 5.29
CA ALA A 55 3.67 5.44 4.34
C ALA A 55 4.74 4.34 4.36
N LEU A 56 5.18 3.89 5.54
CA LEU A 56 6.16 2.81 5.67
C LEU A 56 5.63 1.49 5.11
N CYS A 57 4.39 1.11 5.41
CA CYS A 57 3.79 -0.11 4.88
C CYS A 57 3.67 -0.07 3.36
N TYR A 58 3.33 1.08 2.76
CA TYR A 58 3.28 1.24 1.31
C TYR A 58 4.66 1.15 0.67
N LEU A 59 5.70 1.70 1.31
CA LEU A 59 7.09 1.58 0.84
C LEU A 59 7.60 0.15 0.95
N VAL A 60 7.29 -0.56 2.04
CA VAL A 60 7.62 -1.99 2.18
C VAL A 60 6.94 -2.83 1.11
N THR A 61 5.63 -2.60 0.89
CA THR A 61 4.88 -3.26 -0.18
C THR A 61 5.51 -2.99 -1.55
N PHE A 62 5.88 -1.74 -1.82
CA PHE A 62 6.57 -1.37 -3.06
C PHE A 62 7.92 -2.09 -3.19
N GLY A 63 8.72 -2.15 -2.13
CA GLY A 63 10.00 -2.87 -2.12
C GLY A 63 9.83 -4.38 -2.43
N ILE A 64 8.83 -5.02 -1.80
CA ILE A 64 8.49 -6.42 -2.08
C ILE A 64 8.10 -6.61 -3.54
N LEU A 65 7.27 -5.72 -4.10
CA LEU A 65 6.85 -5.79 -5.50
C LEU A 65 8.05 -5.61 -6.46
N CYS A 66 8.95 -4.68 -6.16
CA CYS A 66 10.18 -4.49 -6.94
C CYS A 66 11.07 -5.73 -6.88
N TRP A 67 11.27 -6.31 -5.70
CA TRP A 67 12.06 -7.52 -5.54
C TRP A 67 11.47 -8.70 -6.30
N LEU A 68 10.16 -8.90 -6.25
CA LEU A 68 9.46 -9.96 -6.99
C LEU A 68 9.48 -9.70 -8.50
N TYR A 69 9.41 -8.45 -8.91
CA TYR A 69 9.44 -8.06 -10.32
C TYR A 69 10.82 -8.30 -10.93
N TYR A 70 11.87 -7.72 -10.33
CA TYR A 70 13.22 -7.75 -10.88
C TYR A 70 13.99 -9.03 -10.50
N GLY A 71 13.85 -9.51 -9.26
CA GLY A 71 14.60 -10.63 -8.75
C GLY A 71 14.01 -12.01 -9.11
N ARG A 72 12.68 -12.09 -9.22
CA ARG A 72 11.99 -13.37 -9.48
C ARG A 72 11.30 -13.45 -10.84
N ASP A 73 11.30 -12.36 -11.60
CA ASP A 73 10.62 -12.26 -12.91
C ASP A 73 9.13 -12.66 -12.84
N MET A 74 8.52 -12.41 -11.66
CA MET A 74 7.19 -12.88 -11.30
C MET A 74 6.10 -12.29 -12.20
N ALA A 75 6.31 -11.06 -12.69
CA ALA A 75 5.37 -10.40 -13.60
C ALA A 75 5.14 -11.17 -14.89
N ARG A 76 6.21 -11.80 -15.43
CA ARG A 76 6.16 -12.57 -16.66
C ARG A 76 5.74 -14.01 -16.41
N ARG A 77 6.28 -14.63 -15.35
CA ARG A 77 6.02 -16.04 -15.03
C ARG A 77 4.61 -16.28 -14.50
N ARG A 78 4.07 -15.35 -13.71
CA ARG A 78 2.78 -15.51 -13.03
C ARG A 78 1.95 -14.22 -13.10
N PRO A 79 1.33 -13.93 -14.26
CA PRO A 79 0.51 -12.73 -14.42
C PRO A 79 -0.59 -12.64 -13.37
N GLY A 80 -0.74 -11.45 -12.76
CA GLY A 80 -1.75 -11.18 -11.75
C GLY A 80 -1.27 -11.34 -10.30
N VAL A 81 -0.23 -12.14 -10.01
CA VAL A 81 0.26 -12.34 -8.63
C VAL A 81 0.78 -11.03 -8.04
N LEU A 82 1.60 -10.26 -8.78
CA LEU A 82 2.09 -8.96 -8.32
C LEU A 82 0.96 -7.97 -8.06
N PHE A 83 -0.06 -7.97 -8.90
CA PHE A 83 -1.24 -7.12 -8.70
C PHE A 83 -1.97 -7.51 -7.41
N GLY A 84 -2.18 -8.82 -7.18
CA GLY A 84 -2.79 -9.33 -5.95
C GLY A 84 -2.00 -8.97 -4.69
N ILE A 85 -0.67 -9.10 -4.72
CA ILE A 85 0.20 -8.70 -3.60
C ILE A 85 0.10 -7.19 -3.36
N GLY A 86 0.07 -6.38 -4.41
CA GLY A 86 -0.09 -4.93 -4.30
C GLY A 86 -1.42 -4.54 -3.66
N LEU A 87 -2.52 -5.17 -4.07
CA LEU A 87 -3.84 -4.95 -3.47
C LEU A 87 -3.84 -5.31 -1.98
N ILE A 88 -3.35 -6.51 -1.63
CA ILE A 88 -3.28 -6.93 -0.23
C ILE A 88 -2.40 -5.98 0.57
N GLY A 89 -1.20 -5.65 0.09
CA GLY A 89 -0.29 -4.78 0.81
C GLY A 89 -0.88 -3.40 1.12
N VAL A 90 -1.62 -2.80 0.21
CA VAL A 90 -2.25 -1.49 0.41
C VAL A 90 -3.51 -1.60 1.28
N PHE A 91 -4.44 -2.48 0.91
CA PHE A 91 -5.77 -2.51 1.56
C PHE A 91 -5.77 -3.23 2.90
N LEU A 92 -4.90 -4.22 3.11
CA LEU A 92 -4.72 -4.85 4.42
C LEU A 92 -4.07 -3.87 5.41
N THR A 93 -3.07 -3.11 4.98
CA THR A 93 -2.49 -2.03 5.79
C THR A 93 -3.57 -1.04 6.20
N ARG A 94 -4.37 -0.56 5.24
CA ARG A 94 -5.47 0.37 5.51
C ARG A 94 -6.47 -0.22 6.51
N PHE A 95 -6.87 -1.47 6.33
CA PHE A 95 -7.81 -2.16 7.20
C PHE A 95 -7.33 -2.19 8.66
N PHE A 96 -6.06 -2.53 8.91
CA PHE A 96 -5.53 -2.59 10.27
C PHE A 96 -5.26 -1.20 10.88
N ILE A 97 -4.76 -0.27 10.10
CA ILE A 97 -4.47 1.07 10.63
C ILE A 97 -5.75 1.84 10.97
N GLU A 98 -6.87 1.54 10.31
CA GLU A 98 -8.16 2.15 10.61
C GLU A 98 -8.59 1.92 12.07
N PHE A 99 -8.22 0.79 12.71
CA PHE A 99 -8.50 0.54 14.12
C PHE A 99 -7.83 1.52 15.10
N ILE A 100 -6.74 2.16 14.69
CA ILE A 100 -6.01 3.14 15.51
C ILE A 100 -6.18 4.57 15.03
N LYS A 101 -6.98 4.80 13.99
CA LYS A 101 -7.38 6.13 13.55
C LYS A 101 -8.51 6.68 14.39
N THR A 102 -8.60 8.00 14.43
CA THR A 102 -9.78 8.70 14.94
C THR A 102 -10.86 8.71 13.87
N GLU A 103 -12.12 8.60 14.27
CA GLU A 103 -13.27 8.78 13.38
C GLU A 103 -13.14 10.08 12.58
N GLN A 104 -13.31 9.97 11.25
CA GLN A 104 -13.13 11.12 10.34
C GLN A 104 -14.45 11.77 9.98
N GLU A 105 -15.53 10.99 10.00
CA GLU A 105 -16.86 11.44 9.57
C GLU A 105 -17.90 11.19 10.65
N ALA A 106 -18.80 12.15 10.86
CA ALA A 106 -19.82 12.09 11.90
C ALA A 106 -20.82 10.92 11.72
N PHE A 107 -20.98 10.38 10.52
CA PHE A 107 -21.87 9.25 10.25
C PHE A 107 -21.24 7.87 10.57
N GLU A 108 -19.94 7.81 10.84
CA GLU A 108 -19.25 6.57 11.24
C GLU A 108 -19.47 6.23 12.71
N VAL A 109 -19.95 7.18 13.50
CA VAL A 109 -20.23 7.00 14.92
C VAL A 109 -21.29 5.89 15.11
N GLY A 110 -20.87 4.79 15.74
CA GLY A 110 -21.75 3.62 16.00
C GLY A 110 -21.71 2.51 14.95
N TRP A 111 -20.90 2.62 13.92
CA TRP A 111 -20.64 1.51 13.01
C TRP A 111 -19.61 0.55 13.59
N THR A 112 -19.80 -0.75 13.35
CA THR A 112 -18.88 -1.80 13.81
C THR A 112 -17.55 -1.80 13.05
N LEU A 113 -17.54 -1.29 11.83
CA LEU A 113 -16.38 -1.14 10.96
C LEU A 113 -16.48 0.20 10.26
N ASP A 114 -15.36 0.93 10.19
CA ASP A 114 -15.27 2.20 9.49
C ASP A 114 -15.39 2.01 7.96
N MET A 115 -15.79 3.05 7.26
CA MET A 115 -15.96 3.01 5.80
C MET A 115 -14.68 2.56 5.07
N GLY A 116 -13.51 2.95 5.60
CA GLY A 116 -12.21 2.52 5.08
C GLY A 116 -12.01 1.00 5.16
N GLN A 117 -12.51 0.37 6.23
CA GLN A 117 -12.45 -1.08 6.42
C GLN A 117 -13.43 -1.80 5.48
N TRP A 118 -14.67 -1.34 5.42
CA TRP A 118 -15.67 -1.89 4.50
C TRP A 118 -15.20 -1.86 3.06
N LEU A 119 -14.64 -0.73 2.63
CA LEU A 119 -14.11 -0.57 1.28
C LEU A 119 -12.89 -1.46 1.02
N SER A 120 -12.10 -1.77 2.06
CA SER A 120 -10.87 -2.57 1.92
C SER A 120 -11.15 -4.06 1.72
N ILE A 121 -12.23 -4.61 2.29
CA ILE A 121 -12.57 -6.04 2.24
C ILE A 121 -12.64 -6.58 0.80
N PRO A 122 -13.42 -6.01 -0.13
CA PRO A 122 -13.53 -6.54 -1.49
C PRO A 122 -12.18 -6.52 -2.24
N PHE A 123 -11.33 -5.53 -2.00
CA PHE A 123 -10.02 -5.46 -2.63
C PHE A 123 -9.03 -6.47 -2.04
N ILE A 124 -9.11 -6.75 -0.74
CA ILE A 124 -8.33 -7.81 -0.10
C ILE A 124 -8.73 -9.18 -0.66
N LEU A 125 -10.03 -9.46 -0.76
CA LEU A 125 -10.54 -10.70 -1.34
C LEU A 125 -10.12 -10.86 -2.81
N LEU A 126 -10.22 -9.79 -3.60
CA LEU A 126 -9.74 -9.78 -4.98
C LEU A 126 -8.23 -10.04 -5.04
N GLY A 127 -7.45 -9.47 -4.14
CA GLY A 127 -6.02 -9.70 -4.03
C GLY A 127 -5.69 -11.18 -3.77
N PHE A 128 -6.36 -11.81 -2.81
CA PHE A 128 -6.21 -13.24 -2.55
C PHE A 128 -6.63 -14.10 -3.73
N PHE A 129 -7.75 -13.77 -4.38
CA PHE A 129 -8.20 -14.47 -5.58
C PHE A 129 -7.17 -14.40 -6.71
N MET A 130 -6.59 -13.22 -6.95
CA MET A 130 -5.58 -13.02 -8.00
C MET A 130 -4.29 -13.80 -7.70
N ILE A 131 -3.87 -13.85 -6.44
CA ILE A 131 -2.71 -14.65 -6.02
C ILE A 131 -3.01 -16.14 -6.19
N TRP A 132 -4.13 -16.60 -5.66
CA TRP A 132 -4.54 -17.99 -5.79
C TRP A 132 -4.61 -18.43 -7.25
N ARG A 133 -5.31 -17.66 -8.09
CA ARG A 133 -5.40 -17.92 -9.53
C ARG A 133 -4.04 -17.95 -10.22
N GLY A 134 -3.14 -17.02 -9.86
CA GLY A 134 -1.80 -16.93 -10.44
C GLY A 134 -0.86 -18.05 -9.99
N LEU A 135 -1.03 -18.54 -8.76
CA LEU A 135 -0.23 -19.66 -8.23
C LEU A 135 -0.77 -21.02 -8.66
N SER A 136 -2.09 -21.18 -8.83
CA SER A 136 -2.73 -22.43 -9.29
C SER A 136 -2.45 -22.75 -10.75
N ARG A 137 -2.04 -21.77 -11.55
CA ARG A 137 -1.65 -21.98 -12.95
C ARG A 137 -0.17 -22.30 -13.06
N PRO A 138 0.25 -23.15 -14.01
CA PRO A 138 1.66 -23.40 -14.27
C PRO A 138 2.36 -22.09 -14.63
N ALA A 139 3.57 -21.90 -14.12
CA ALA A 139 4.37 -20.73 -14.45
C ALA A 139 4.70 -20.71 -15.95
N LEU A 140 4.54 -19.55 -16.59
CA LEU A 140 4.88 -19.40 -18.00
C LEU A 140 6.39 -19.57 -18.21
N THR A 141 6.73 -20.31 -19.25
CA THR A 141 8.13 -20.45 -19.70
C THR A 141 8.55 -19.26 -20.56
N PRO A 142 9.85 -18.96 -20.68
CA PRO A 142 10.33 -17.86 -21.53
C PRO A 142 9.82 -17.88 -22.97
N ALA A 143 9.56 -19.08 -23.51
CA ALA A 143 8.99 -19.26 -24.85
C ALA A 143 7.53 -18.76 -24.96
N GLN A 144 6.81 -18.73 -23.85
CA GLN A 144 5.40 -18.32 -23.77
C GLN A 144 5.23 -16.85 -23.39
N PHE A 145 6.32 -16.10 -23.13
CA PHE A 145 6.23 -14.69 -22.81
C PHE A 145 5.68 -13.87 -23.98
N PRO A 146 4.88 -12.82 -23.73
CA PRO A 146 4.43 -11.89 -24.78
C PRO A 146 5.61 -11.34 -25.59
N ALA A 147 5.43 -11.15 -26.89
CA ALA A 147 6.51 -10.73 -27.81
C ALA A 147 7.28 -9.48 -27.36
N GLN A 148 6.58 -8.47 -26.81
CA GLN A 148 7.19 -7.26 -26.28
C GLN A 148 8.14 -7.50 -25.10
N SER A 149 7.82 -8.44 -24.22
CA SER A 149 8.68 -8.79 -23.09
C SER A 149 9.89 -9.64 -23.50
N ARG A 150 9.80 -10.37 -24.61
CA ARG A 150 10.94 -11.12 -25.17
C ARG A 150 12.02 -10.19 -25.69
N GLN A 151 11.63 -9.09 -26.35
CA GLN A 151 12.58 -8.08 -26.86
C GLN A 151 13.34 -7.35 -25.76
N ALA A 152 12.68 -7.09 -24.60
CA ALA A 152 13.33 -6.46 -23.46
C ALA A 152 14.33 -7.41 -22.75
N ALA A 153 14.11 -8.74 -22.80
CA ALA A 153 14.98 -9.73 -22.18
C ALA A 153 16.25 -10.01 -23.00
N HIS A 154 16.21 -9.80 -24.31
CA HIS A 154 17.34 -9.97 -25.22
C HIS A 154 17.50 -8.73 -26.10
N PRO A 155 18.16 -7.66 -25.62
CA PRO A 155 18.47 -6.53 -26.48
C PRO A 155 19.40 -7.03 -27.61
N THR A 156 18.90 -6.96 -28.84
CA THR A 156 19.73 -7.27 -30.02
C THR A 156 20.96 -6.37 -30.02
N PRO A 157 22.19 -6.89 -30.15
CA PRO A 157 23.39 -6.06 -30.20
C PRO A 157 23.27 -5.12 -31.42
N LYS A 158 23.25 -3.81 -31.13
CA LYS A 158 23.28 -2.78 -32.21
C LYS A 158 24.49 -3.06 -33.11
N LYS A 159 24.28 -3.47 -34.36
CA LYS A 159 25.34 -3.54 -35.37
C LYS A 159 25.98 -2.16 -35.46
N ARG A 160 27.21 -2.04 -34.95
CA ARG A 160 28.05 -0.89 -35.18
C ARG A 160 28.28 -0.79 -36.71
N LYS A 161 27.66 0.18 -37.35
CA LYS A 161 28.06 0.55 -38.73
C LYS A 161 29.49 1.08 -38.65
N LYS A 162 30.38 0.41 -39.35
CA LYS A 162 31.74 0.91 -39.65
C LYS A 162 31.65 2.05 -40.64
#